data_41ee6f431d849bd6c8c9fdfe199ceeb0
#
_entry.id   41ee6f431d849bd6c8c9fdfe199ceeb0
#
_cell.length_a   1.000
_cell.length_b   1.000
_cell.length_c   1.000
_cell.angle_alpha   90.00
_cell.angle_beta   90.00
_cell.angle_gamma   90.00
#
_symmetry.space_group_name_H-M   'P 1'
#
loop_
_entity.id
_entity.type
_entity.pdbx_description
1 polymer ?
#
loop_
_entity_poly.entity_id
_entity_poly.type
_entity_poly.pdbx_seq_one_letter_code
_entity_poly.pdbx_strand_id
1 'polypeptide(L)'
;GSDVFNQPNDVIVGPDGSIYVSDGHNGQSMISNQAMEEGRASGNTARIMKFAPDGTFIKQWGEIGVRHGEFRTPHAMEFDAYGRLWVADRGNHRLEIFDQEGNYLESRYAYGRISGLFITDDGMVYAIDSESSPTNHVGWRNGVRIGPVDEDVIVGFIQPFDRPDRVGQGTAGEGVAVDADGNVYAAEGPNSLSWAGGAFTKYETR
;
A
#
# COMPACT_ATOMS: atom_id res chain seq x y z
N GLY A 1 7.95 -20.80 5.98
CA GLY A 1 9.14 -20.56 6.81
C GLY A 1 9.67 -19.16 6.68
N SER A 2 10.59 -18.75 7.54
CA SER A 2 11.24 -17.44 7.54
C SER A 2 12.24 -17.23 6.39
N ASP A 3 12.50 -18.24 5.62
CA ASP A 3 13.48 -18.34 4.55
C ASP A 3 12.88 -18.41 3.14
N VAL A 4 11.54 -18.32 3.06
CA VAL A 4 10.80 -18.40 1.79
C VAL A 4 9.70 -17.35 1.77
N PHE A 5 9.69 -16.50 0.76
CA PHE A 5 8.56 -15.64 0.45
C PHE A 5 7.42 -16.45 -0.18
N ASN A 6 6.18 -16.05 0.12
CA ASN A 6 5.00 -16.65 -0.50
C ASN A 6 4.57 -15.85 -1.73
N GLN A 7 4.29 -14.56 -1.53
CA GLN A 7 3.95 -13.61 -2.58
C GLN A 7 4.36 -12.20 -2.14
N PRO A 8 5.65 -11.85 -2.27
CA PRO A 8 6.13 -10.54 -1.86
C PRO A 8 5.53 -9.44 -2.75
N ASN A 9 5.14 -8.34 -2.11
CA ASN A 9 4.52 -7.19 -2.76
C ASN A 9 5.50 -6.01 -2.85
N ASP A 10 6.23 -5.76 -1.76
CA ASP A 10 7.07 -4.57 -1.65
C ASP A 10 8.31 -4.85 -0.81
N VAL A 11 9.36 -4.04 -1.02
CA VAL A 11 10.60 -4.06 -0.25
C VAL A 11 11.12 -2.64 -0.05
N ILE A 12 11.41 -2.30 1.21
CA ILE A 12 11.99 -1.00 1.57
C ILE A 12 13.16 -1.18 2.54
N VAL A 13 14.00 -0.15 2.62
CA VAL A 13 15.11 -0.08 3.58
C VAL A 13 14.74 0.91 4.68
N GLY A 14 14.80 0.46 5.92
CA GLY A 14 14.49 1.28 7.07
C GLY A 14 15.62 2.25 7.44
N PRO A 15 15.37 3.19 8.36
CA PRO A 15 16.34 4.19 8.79
C PRO A 15 17.61 3.60 9.41
N ASP A 16 17.52 2.39 9.99
CA ASP A 16 18.64 1.63 10.56
C ASP A 16 19.38 0.76 9.54
N GLY A 17 18.99 0.82 8.26
CA GLY A 17 19.52 -0.01 7.19
C GLY A 17 18.91 -1.41 7.11
N SER A 18 18.01 -1.77 8.01
CA SER A 18 17.28 -3.05 7.93
C SER A 18 16.39 -3.08 6.69
N ILE A 19 16.21 -4.27 6.12
CA ILE A 19 15.37 -4.51 4.94
C ILE A 19 14.04 -5.05 5.42
N TYR A 20 12.94 -4.44 4.94
CA TYR A 20 11.57 -4.86 5.22
C TYR A 20 10.92 -5.35 3.95
N VAL A 21 10.24 -6.50 4.03
CA VAL A 21 9.52 -7.09 2.91
C VAL A 21 8.08 -7.37 3.33
N SER A 22 7.12 -6.85 2.59
CA SER A 22 5.71 -7.25 2.72
C SER A 22 5.45 -8.49 1.87
N ASP A 23 4.79 -9.51 2.46
CA ASP A 23 4.63 -10.82 1.82
C ASP A 23 3.22 -11.37 2.05
N GLY A 24 2.43 -11.49 0.99
CA GLY A 24 1.08 -12.04 1.08
C GLY A 24 0.02 -11.39 0.19
N HIS A 25 0.16 -11.46 -1.12
CA HIS A 25 -0.79 -10.86 -2.07
C HIS A 25 -2.17 -11.55 -2.08
N ASN A 26 -2.23 -12.85 -1.87
CA ASN A 26 -3.48 -13.64 -1.98
C ASN A 26 -4.56 -13.28 -0.96
N GLY A 27 -4.23 -12.64 0.14
CA GLY A 27 -5.16 -12.31 1.21
C GLY A 27 -6.35 -11.45 0.77
N GLN A 28 -6.21 -10.69 -0.31
CA GLN A 28 -7.29 -9.82 -0.79
C GLN A 28 -8.56 -10.57 -1.23
N SER A 29 -8.44 -11.81 -1.69
CA SER A 29 -9.57 -12.64 -2.08
C SER A 29 -10.26 -13.33 -0.88
N MET A 30 -9.66 -13.30 0.30
CA MET A 30 -10.14 -13.98 1.50
C MET A 30 -11.09 -13.07 2.28
N ILE A 31 -12.32 -12.95 1.79
CA ILE A 31 -13.32 -11.99 2.29
C ILE A 31 -14.21 -12.52 3.43
N SER A 32 -14.01 -13.77 3.86
CA SER A 32 -14.75 -14.38 4.99
C SER A 32 -13.79 -15.02 5.99
N ASN A 33 -14.23 -15.21 7.22
CA ASN A 33 -13.45 -15.91 8.25
C ASN A 33 -13.05 -17.32 7.78
N GLN A 34 -13.96 -18.04 7.16
CA GLN A 34 -13.68 -19.36 6.61
C GLN A 34 -12.59 -19.32 5.54
N ALA A 35 -12.68 -18.38 4.59
CA ALA A 35 -11.66 -18.22 3.54
C ALA A 35 -10.29 -17.86 4.12
N MET A 36 -10.25 -17.04 5.17
CA MET A 36 -8.99 -16.70 5.86
C MET A 36 -8.39 -17.92 6.60
N GLU A 37 -9.22 -18.72 7.27
CA GLU A 37 -8.77 -19.97 7.92
C GLU A 37 -8.23 -20.98 6.91
N GLU A 38 -8.96 -21.21 5.82
CA GLU A 38 -8.54 -22.09 4.72
C GLU A 38 -7.24 -21.57 4.08
N GLY A 39 -7.12 -20.25 3.90
CA GLY A 39 -5.92 -19.62 3.39
C GLY A 39 -4.69 -19.86 4.28
N ARG A 40 -4.82 -19.65 5.59
CA ARG A 40 -3.74 -19.97 6.54
C ARG A 40 -3.39 -21.46 6.55
N ALA A 41 -4.39 -22.32 6.55
CA ALA A 41 -4.19 -23.77 6.51
C ALA A 41 -3.50 -24.25 5.23
N SER A 42 -3.69 -23.53 4.12
CA SER A 42 -3.03 -23.79 2.83
C SER A 42 -1.62 -23.19 2.73
N GLY A 43 -1.13 -22.53 3.79
CA GLY A 43 0.20 -21.94 3.84
C GLY A 43 0.32 -20.55 3.20
N ASN A 44 -0.80 -19.88 2.89
CA ASN A 44 -0.74 -18.49 2.48
C ASN A 44 -0.32 -17.60 3.65
N THR A 45 0.36 -16.50 3.34
CA THR A 45 0.88 -15.55 4.30
C THR A 45 0.28 -14.16 4.07
N ALA A 46 0.31 -13.33 5.11
CA ALA A 46 0.14 -11.87 5.04
C ALA A 46 0.94 -11.29 6.19
N ARG A 47 2.18 -10.92 5.92
CA ARG A 47 3.18 -10.60 6.96
C ARG A 47 4.15 -9.53 6.49
N ILE A 48 4.84 -8.94 7.46
CA ILE A 48 6.04 -8.14 7.22
C ILE A 48 7.24 -8.94 7.74
N MET A 49 8.30 -8.96 6.97
CA MET A 49 9.56 -9.63 7.32
C MET A 49 10.67 -8.60 7.41
N LYS A 50 11.44 -8.63 8.50
CA LYS A 50 12.59 -7.75 8.74
C LYS A 50 13.87 -8.56 8.61
N PHE A 51 14.82 -8.02 7.87
CA PHE A 51 16.16 -8.58 7.67
C PHE A 51 17.22 -7.54 8.03
N ALA A 52 18.39 -7.99 8.46
CA ALA A 52 19.57 -7.14 8.59
C ALA A 52 20.05 -6.65 7.21
N PRO A 53 20.93 -5.62 7.16
CA PRO A 53 21.49 -5.11 5.89
C PRO A 53 22.21 -6.16 5.04
N ASP A 54 22.71 -7.21 5.66
CA ASP A 54 23.38 -8.34 4.98
C ASP A 54 22.41 -9.43 4.48
N GLY A 55 21.08 -9.23 4.66
CA GLY A 55 20.04 -10.19 4.30
C GLY A 55 19.76 -11.25 5.35
N THR A 56 20.40 -11.21 6.53
CA THR A 56 20.11 -12.15 7.62
C THR A 56 18.72 -11.88 8.18
N PHE A 57 17.88 -12.93 8.25
CA PHE A 57 16.53 -12.82 8.81
C PHE A 57 16.57 -12.44 10.29
N ILE A 58 15.80 -11.43 10.68
CA ILE A 58 15.67 -10.97 12.06
C ILE A 58 14.37 -11.47 12.66
N LYS A 59 13.22 -11.08 12.07
CA LYS A 59 11.90 -11.39 12.58
C LYS A 59 10.82 -11.21 11.52
N GLN A 60 9.62 -11.62 11.87
CA GLN A 60 8.41 -11.33 11.10
C GLN A 60 7.24 -11.08 12.04
N TRP A 61 6.20 -10.38 11.55
CA TRP A 61 4.92 -10.21 12.22
C TRP A 61 3.79 -10.15 11.21
N GLY A 62 2.57 -10.33 11.72
CA GLY A 62 1.36 -10.38 10.91
C GLY A 62 0.98 -11.79 10.46
N GLU A 63 -0.30 -11.94 10.22
CA GLU A 63 -0.93 -13.12 9.63
C GLU A 63 -2.17 -12.68 8.83
N ILE A 64 -2.77 -13.59 8.08
CA ILE A 64 -4.02 -13.31 7.36
C ILE A 64 -5.13 -13.04 8.36
N GLY A 65 -5.73 -11.85 8.32
CA GLY A 65 -6.80 -11.47 9.20
C GLY A 65 -7.24 -10.02 9.07
N VAL A 66 -8.07 -9.58 10.03
CA VAL A 66 -8.69 -8.23 10.02
C VAL A 66 -8.42 -7.43 11.30
N ARG A 67 -7.82 -8.04 12.32
CA ARG A 67 -7.46 -7.35 13.57
C ARG A 67 -6.24 -6.45 13.33
N HIS A 68 -5.92 -5.61 14.30
CA HIS A 68 -4.68 -4.83 14.26
C HIS A 68 -3.45 -5.76 14.27
N GLY A 69 -2.50 -5.48 13.39
CA GLY A 69 -1.34 -6.34 13.18
C GLY A 69 -1.58 -7.58 12.31
N GLU A 70 -2.81 -7.80 11.86
CA GLU A 70 -3.15 -8.80 10.85
C GLU A 70 -3.39 -8.11 9.51
N PHE A 71 -3.17 -8.81 8.40
CA PHE A 71 -3.29 -8.21 7.06
C PHE A 71 -4.13 -9.09 6.14
N ARG A 72 -4.74 -8.45 5.15
CA ARG A 72 -5.33 -9.17 4.01
C ARG A 72 -4.60 -8.94 2.70
N THR A 73 -3.75 -7.98 2.61
CA THR A 73 -2.76 -7.78 1.53
C THR A 73 -1.88 -6.61 1.96
N PRO A 74 -0.77 -6.84 2.65
CA PRO A 74 0.21 -5.81 2.92
C PRO A 74 0.92 -5.48 1.60
N HIS A 75 0.42 -4.46 0.87
CA HIS A 75 0.77 -4.23 -0.52
C HIS A 75 1.93 -3.26 -0.72
N ALA A 76 1.96 -2.17 0.01
CA ALA A 76 3.03 -1.18 -0.04
C ALA A 76 3.47 -0.79 1.36
N MET A 77 4.70 -0.34 1.47
CA MET A 77 5.29 0.14 2.72
C MET A 77 6.04 1.45 2.49
N GLU A 78 6.07 2.30 3.53
CA GLU A 78 6.90 3.49 3.54
C GLU A 78 7.27 3.86 4.98
N PHE A 79 8.41 4.53 5.19
CA PHE A 79 8.78 5.11 6.46
C PHE A 79 8.46 6.60 6.48
N ASP A 80 7.90 7.09 7.57
CA ASP A 80 7.80 8.52 7.80
C ASP A 80 9.07 9.09 8.48
N ALA A 81 9.13 10.41 8.60
CA ALA A 81 10.26 11.11 9.22
C ALA A 81 10.45 10.78 10.72
N TYR A 82 9.43 10.20 11.38
CA TYR A 82 9.53 9.73 12.76
C TYR A 82 10.06 8.30 12.87
N GLY A 83 10.34 7.64 11.74
CA GLY A 83 10.78 6.26 11.67
C GLY A 83 9.67 5.24 11.93
N ARG A 84 8.39 5.64 11.76
CA ARG A 84 7.26 4.72 11.83
C ARG A 84 7.07 4.04 10.47
N LEU A 85 6.84 2.75 10.48
CA LEU A 85 6.54 1.95 9.28
C LEU A 85 5.04 2.02 8.98
N TRP A 86 4.69 2.55 7.83
CA TRP A 86 3.34 2.56 7.29
C TRP A 86 3.16 1.40 6.33
N VAL A 87 2.10 0.63 6.51
CA VAL A 87 1.77 -0.55 5.70
C VAL A 87 0.40 -0.38 5.08
N ALA A 88 0.33 -0.41 3.77
CA ALA A 88 -0.93 -0.41 3.04
C ALA A 88 -1.58 -1.81 3.10
N ASP A 89 -2.48 -2.01 4.04
CA ASP A 89 -3.29 -3.23 4.16
C ASP A 89 -4.50 -3.14 3.21
N ARG A 90 -4.21 -3.29 1.91
CA ARG A 90 -5.13 -3.04 0.80
C ARG A 90 -6.43 -3.84 0.92
N GLY A 91 -6.34 -5.10 1.29
CA GLY A 91 -7.49 -5.97 1.45
C GLY A 91 -8.43 -5.57 2.59
N ASN A 92 -7.93 -4.87 3.61
CA ASN A 92 -8.70 -4.36 4.75
C ASN A 92 -9.02 -2.85 4.62
N HIS A 93 -8.66 -2.21 3.51
CA HIS A 93 -8.98 -0.81 3.21
C HIS A 93 -8.42 0.18 4.26
N ARG A 94 -7.19 -0.05 4.72
CA ARG A 94 -6.56 0.77 5.76
C ARG A 94 -5.05 0.88 5.56
N LEU A 95 -4.46 1.86 6.21
CA LEU A 95 -3.03 1.89 6.50
C LEU A 95 -2.83 1.48 7.95
N GLU A 96 -1.91 0.58 8.23
CA GLU A 96 -1.48 0.25 9.59
C GLU A 96 -0.08 0.77 9.84
N ILE A 97 0.14 1.33 11.02
CA ILE A 97 1.37 2.02 11.40
C ILE A 97 2.01 1.27 12.55
N PHE A 98 3.30 0.98 12.41
CA PHE A 98 4.10 0.23 13.37
C PHE A 98 5.37 1.00 13.73
N ASP A 99 5.96 0.66 14.86
CA ASP A 99 7.36 0.99 15.10
C ASP A 99 8.29 0.05 14.31
N GLN A 100 9.59 0.31 14.34
CA GLN A 100 10.58 -0.51 13.63
C GLN A 100 10.73 -1.94 14.20
N GLU A 101 10.15 -2.18 15.37
CA GLU A 101 10.09 -3.50 15.99
C GLU A 101 8.79 -4.26 15.67
N GLY A 102 7.90 -3.68 14.87
CA GLY A 102 6.64 -4.28 14.46
C GLY A 102 5.55 -4.22 15.53
N ASN A 103 5.70 -3.37 16.54
CA ASN A 103 4.64 -3.10 17.48
C ASN A 103 3.62 -2.17 16.80
N TYR A 104 2.34 -2.56 16.86
CA TYR A 104 1.25 -1.75 16.30
C TYR A 104 1.11 -0.43 17.07
N LEU A 105 0.96 0.67 16.34
CA LEU A 105 0.76 2.00 16.87
C LEU A 105 -0.67 2.51 16.62
N GLU A 106 -1.07 2.54 15.37
CA GLU A 106 -2.38 3.08 14.97
C GLU A 106 -2.81 2.60 13.57
N SER A 107 -4.08 2.87 13.19
CA SER A 107 -4.61 2.65 11.85
C SER A 107 -5.23 3.91 11.27
N ARG A 108 -5.16 4.06 9.93
CA ARG A 108 -5.79 5.11 9.15
C ARG A 108 -6.79 4.49 8.17
N TYR A 109 -7.99 5.03 8.14
CA TYR A 109 -9.09 4.49 7.32
C TYR A 109 -9.53 5.44 6.20
N ALA A 110 -8.98 6.64 6.15
CA ALA A 110 -9.36 7.65 5.15
C ALA A 110 -8.81 7.39 3.74
N TYR A 111 -7.94 6.37 3.55
CA TYR A 111 -7.17 6.20 2.32
C TYR A 111 -7.75 5.18 1.33
N GLY A 112 -8.43 4.15 1.75
CA GLY A 112 -9.08 3.16 0.88
C GLY A 112 -8.19 1.96 0.52
N ARG A 113 -8.24 1.49 -0.74
CA ARG A 113 -7.53 0.29 -1.23
C ARG A 113 -6.18 0.66 -1.83
N ILE A 114 -5.22 0.94 -0.98
CA ILE A 114 -3.94 1.50 -1.37
C ILE A 114 -2.99 0.44 -1.91
N SER A 115 -2.40 0.73 -3.08
CA SER A 115 -1.40 -0.10 -3.75
C SER A 115 0.01 0.48 -3.68
N GLY A 116 0.18 1.79 -3.55
CA GLY A 116 1.47 2.44 -3.40
C GLY A 116 1.41 3.59 -2.40
N LEU A 117 2.51 3.82 -1.72
CA LEU A 117 2.71 4.87 -0.73
C LEU A 117 3.94 5.70 -1.07
N PHE A 118 3.88 6.97 -0.75
CA PHE A 118 5.02 7.86 -0.66
C PHE A 118 4.77 8.84 0.48
N ILE A 119 5.73 9.03 1.36
CA ILE A 119 5.63 9.98 2.48
C ILE A 119 6.75 10.99 2.34
N THR A 120 6.40 12.26 2.26
CA THR A 120 7.38 13.35 2.15
C THR A 120 8.02 13.67 3.50
N ASP A 121 9.22 14.24 3.49
CA ASP A 121 9.95 14.62 4.70
C ASP A 121 9.20 15.66 5.56
N ASP A 122 8.34 16.48 4.94
CA ASP A 122 7.47 17.45 5.61
C ASP A 122 6.16 16.84 6.14
N GLY A 123 6.01 15.52 6.06
CA GLY A 123 4.93 14.76 6.70
C GLY A 123 3.63 14.70 5.91
N MET A 124 3.69 14.67 4.59
CA MET A 124 2.52 14.42 3.75
C MET A 124 2.55 13.00 3.18
N VAL A 125 1.44 12.29 3.34
CA VAL A 125 1.20 10.96 2.79
C VAL A 125 0.53 11.09 1.43
N TYR A 126 1.11 10.48 0.42
CA TYR A 126 0.53 10.29 -0.91
C TYR A 126 0.25 8.80 -1.08
N ALA A 127 -1.02 8.44 -1.18
CA ALA A 127 -1.45 7.04 -1.23
C ALA A 127 -2.28 6.79 -2.49
N ILE A 128 -1.79 5.93 -3.38
CA ILE A 128 -2.50 5.62 -4.61
C ILE A 128 -3.43 4.42 -4.42
N ASP A 129 -4.73 4.67 -4.59
CA ASP A 129 -5.78 3.65 -4.58
C ASP A 129 -6.04 3.20 -6.01
N SER A 130 -5.61 1.99 -6.35
CA SER A 130 -5.76 1.42 -7.69
C SER A 130 -7.00 0.54 -7.85
N GLU A 131 -7.64 0.14 -6.74
CA GLU A 131 -8.63 -0.94 -6.78
C GLU A 131 -10.01 -0.60 -6.20
N SER A 132 -10.21 0.60 -5.63
CA SER A 132 -11.57 1.02 -5.24
C SER A 132 -12.45 1.15 -6.47
N SER A 133 -13.63 0.54 -6.41
CA SER A 133 -14.58 0.48 -7.52
C SER A 133 -16.01 0.35 -6.99
N PRO A 134 -17.03 0.48 -7.84
CA PRO A 134 -18.42 0.27 -7.42
C PRO A 134 -18.73 -1.11 -6.81
N THR A 135 -17.88 -2.10 -7.05
CA THR A 135 -17.99 -3.46 -6.48
C THR A 135 -17.02 -3.75 -5.35
N ASN A 136 -15.83 -3.12 -5.41
CA ASN A 136 -14.82 -3.25 -4.39
C ASN A 136 -14.67 -1.92 -3.67
N HIS A 137 -15.10 -1.80 -2.44
CA HIS A 137 -15.10 -0.57 -1.68
C HIS A 137 -16.11 0.47 -2.20
N VAL A 138 -17.38 0.09 -2.14
CA VAL A 138 -18.53 0.86 -2.66
C VAL A 138 -18.54 2.31 -2.14
N GLY A 139 -18.75 3.25 -3.05
CA GLY A 139 -18.74 4.69 -2.72
C GLY A 139 -17.37 5.35 -2.79
N TRP A 140 -16.31 4.59 -3.01
CA TRP A 140 -14.94 5.09 -3.16
C TRP A 140 -14.49 5.09 -4.62
N ARG A 141 -13.54 5.97 -4.93
CA ARG A 141 -12.92 6.07 -6.26
C ARG A 141 -11.43 5.80 -6.14
N ASN A 142 -10.86 5.20 -7.17
CA ASN A 142 -9.42 5.13 -7.34
C ASN A 142 -8.81 6.52 -7.59
N GLY A 143 -7.54 6.68 -7.31
CA GLY A 143 -6.79 7.92 -7.41
C GLY A 143 -5.78 8.11 -6.29
N VAL A 144 -5.04 9.21 -6.29
CA VAL A 144 -4.08 9.54 -5.24
C VAL A 144 -4.76 10.35 -4.15
N ARG A 145 -4.74 9.84 -2.93
CA ARG A 145 -5.22 10.55 -1.73
C ARG A 145 -4.04 11.14 -0.99
N ILE A 146 -4.20 12.38 -0.56
CA ILE A 146 -3.16 13.16 0.09
C ILE A 146 -3.67 13.60 1.45
N GLY A 147 -2.88 13.36 2.50
CA GLY A 147 -3.21 13.74 3.87
C GLY A 147 -1.98 13.83 4.75
N PRO A 148 -2.07 14.49 5.91
CA PRO A 148 -0.94 14.61 6.84
C PRO A 148 -0.70 13.30 7.61
N VAL A 149 0.55 13.05 8.00
CA VAL A 149 0.92 11.88 8.83
C VAL A 149 0.33 11.90 10.24
N ASP A 150 -0.08 13.07 10.74
CA ASP A 150 -0.54 13.23 12.11
C ASP A 150 -2.07 13.11 12.27
N GLU A 151 -2.83 13.09 11.17
CA GLU A 151 -4.29 13.05 11.19
C GLU A 151 -4.84 12.03 10.17
N ASP A 152 -5.97 11.38 10.48
CA ASP A 152 -6.66 10.49 9.54
C ASP A 152 -7.68 11.26 8.67
N VAL A 153 -7.17 12.19 7.88
CA VAL A 153 -7.98 13.05 6.98
C VAL A 153 -7.35 13.13 5.59
N ILE A 154 -8.21 13.30 4.59
CA ILE A 154 -7.77 13.58 3.21
C ILE A 154 -7.95 15.05 2.94
N VAL A 155 -6.85 15.74 2.64
CA VAL A 155 -6.81 17.17 2.28
C VAL A 155 -6.69 17.40 0.77
N GLY A 156 -6.31 16.36 0.01
CA GLY A 156 -6.19 16.42 -1.44
C GLY A 156 -6.53 15.10 -2.12
N PHE A 157 -7.06 15.19 -3.34
CA PHE A 157 -7.35 14.03 -4.17
C PHE A 157 -7.01 14.30 -5.63
N ILE A 158 -6.17 13.47 -6.21
CA ILE A 158 -5.84 13.51 -7.64
C ILE A 158 -6.61 12.39 -8.32
N GLN A 159 -7.52 12.76 -9.22
CA GLN A 159 -8.20 11.78 -10.08
C GLN A 159 -7.20 11.19 -11.07
N PRO A 160 -7.32 9.88 -11.39
CA PRO A 160 -6.56 9.30 -12.50
C PRO A 160 -6.85 10.04 -13.80
N PHE A 161 -5.87 10.06 -14.67
CA PHE A 161 -6.05 10.64 -16.00
C PHE A 161 -7.08 9.83 -16.79
N ASP A 162 -8.23 10.43 -17.03
CA ASP A 162 -9.29 9.89 -17.88
C ASP A 162 -9.07 10.36 -19.33
N ARG A 163 -8.85 9.45 -20.23
CA ARG A 163 -8.86 9.78 -21.65
C ARG A 163 -10.27 10.17 -22.11
N PRO A 164 -10.43 11.20 -22.96
CA PRO A 164 -11.74 11.66 -23.43
C PRO A 164 -12.61 10.57 -24.10
N ASP A 165 -11.97 9.55 -24.68
CA ASP A 165 -12.64 8.42 -25.36
C ASP A 165 -13.01 7.27 -24.42
N ARG A 166 -12.68 7.36 -23.10
CA ARG A 166 -12.86 6.29 -22.11
C ARG A 166 -13.20 6.82 -20.72
N VAL A 167 -14.12 7.76 -20.65
CA VAL A 167 -14.59 8.37 -19.41
C VAL A 167 -15.00 7.30 -18.37
N GLY A 168 -14.46 7.40 -17.17
CA GLY A 168 -14.76 6.49 -16.05
C GLY A 168 -13.96 5.18 -16.08
N GLN A 169 -12.98 5.04 -16.94
CA GLN A 169 -12.06 3.89 -17.01
C GLN A 169 -10.61 4.26 -16.64
N GLY A 170 -10.39 5.42 -16.05
CA GLY A 170 -9.10 5.80 -15.50
C GLY A 170 -8.65 4.77 -14.45
N THR A 171 -7.47 4.24 -14.62
CA THR A 171 -6.88 3.31 -13.64
C THR A 171 -5.78 4.05 -12.91
N ALA A 172 -6.00 4.33 -11.63
CA ALA A 172 -4.89 4.65 -10.75
C ALA A 172 -3.93 3.46 -10.75
N GLY A 173 -2.66 3.75 -10.77
CA GLY A 173 -1.65 2.71 -10.86
C GLY A 173 -1.21 2.13 -9.52
N GLU A 174 -0.15 1.34 -9.56
CA GLU A 174 0.36 0.62 -8.40
C GLU A 174 1.44 1.40 -7.62
N GLY A 175 1.93 2.52 -8.16
CA GLY A 175 2.99 3.31 -7.53
C GLY A 175 2.74 4.81 -7.59
N VAL A 176 3.23 5.53 -6.59
CA VAL A 176 3.22 6.99 -6.50
C VAL A 176 4.56 7.48 -5.97
N ALA A 177 5.02 8.62 -6.48
CA ALA A 177 6.18 9.33 -5.96
C ALA A 177 5.97 10.85 -6.08
N VAL A 178 6.72 11.61 -5.30
CA VAL A 178 6.67 13.09 -5.31
C VAL A 178 8.08 13.63 -5.45
N ASP A 179 8.29 14.60 -6.35
CA ASP A 179 9.59 15.26 -6.48
C ASP A 179 9.74 16.46 -5.50
N ALA A 180 10.94 17.04 -5.46
CA ALA A 180 11.25 18.16 -4.59
C ALA A 180 10.46 19.45 -4.91
N ASP A 181 9.88 19.54 -6.10
CA ASP A 181 9.02 20.66 -6.51
C ASP A 181 7.54 20.41 -6.16
N GLY A 182 7.23 19.25 -5.56
CA GLY A 182 5.88 18.81 -5.17
C GLY A 182 5.06 18.22 -6.31
N ASN A 183 5.67 17.93 -7.48
CA ASN A 183 4.95 17.26 -8.55
C ASN A 183 4.74 15.79 -8.21
N VAL A 184 3.53 15.29 -8.47
CA VAL A 184 3.14 13.92 -8.18
C VAL A 184 3.27 13.06 -9.44
N TYR A 185 3.95 11.93 -9.31
CA TYR A 185 4.09 10.93 -10.36
C TYR A 185 3.29 9.69 -10.00
N ALA A 186 2.32 9.33 -10.82
CA ALA A 186 1.55 8.11 -10.67
C ALA A 186 1.94 7.09 -11.75
N ALA A 187 2.31 5.90 -11.33
CA ALA A 187 2.46 4.76 -12.22
C ALA A 187 1.07 4.23 -12.55
N GLU A 188 0.42 4.78 -13.55
CA GLU A 188 -0.90 4.36 -14.00
C GLU A 188 -0.79 3.00 -14.67
N GLY A 189 -1.16 2.05 -13.97
CA GLY A 189 -0.86 0.67 -13.90
C GLY A 189 -0.95 -0.27 -15.07
N PRO A 190 -0.64 -1.56 -14.80
CA PRO A 190 -0.60 -2.62 -15.80
C PRO A 190 -1.99 -3.03 -16.30
N ASN A 191 -3.03 -2.67 -15.58
CA ASN A 191 -4.41 -2.68 -16.07
C ASN A 191 -4.66 -1.56 -17.08
N SER A 192 -3.72 -0.66 -17.27
CA SER A 192 -3.61 0.11 -18.49
C SER A 192 -3.44 -0.90 -19.60
N LEU A 193 -4.57 -1.35 -20.11
CA LEU A 193 -4.71 -2.16 -21.29
C LEU A 193 -3.67 -1.72 -22.32
N SER A 194 -3.26 -2.61 -23.21
CA SER A 194 -2.26 -2.45 -24.26
C SER A 194 -2.31 -1.12 -25.06
N TRP A 195 -3.34 -0.32 -24.89
CA TRP A 195 -3.54 1.00 -25.51
C TRP A 195 -3.06 2.20 -24.68
N ALA A 196 -2.89 2.06 -23.37
CA ALA A 196 -2.52 3.18 -22.51
C ALA A 196 -1.01 3.41 -22.43
N GLY A 197 -0.23 2.49 -22.98
CA GLY A 197 1.20 2.68 -23.11
C GLY A 197 2.00 2.60 -21.82
N GLY A 198 1.44 2.07 -20.75
CA GLY A 198 2.15 1.90 -19.47
C GLY A 198 2.74 3.22 -18.99
N ALA A 199 1.93 4.23 -18.70
CA ALA A 199 2.40 5.57 -18.57
C ALA A 199 2.65 5.96 -17.11
N PHE A 200 3.76 6.63 -16.88
CA PHE A 200 3.87 7.54 -15.76
C PHE A 200 3.12 8.82 -16.12
N THR A 201 2.17 9.21 -15.28
CA THR A 201 1.52 10.51 -15.36
C THR A 201 2.15 11.45 -14.35
N LYS A 202 2.63 12.60 -14.82
CA LYS A 202 3.09 13.68 -13.97
C LYS A 202 1.94 14.68 -13.76
N TYR A 203 1.60 14.93 -12.50
CA TYR A 203 0.67 15.97 -12.09
C TYR A 203 1.47 17.13 -11.51
N GLU A 204 1.46 18.27 -12.20
CA GLU A 204 2.21 19.45 -11.78
C GLU A 204 1.44 20.27 -10.76
N THR A 205 2.09 20.65 -9.66
CA THR A 205 1.60 21.69 -8.75
C THR A 205 1.64 23.05 -9.44
N ARG A 206 0.55 23.80 -9.34
CA ARG A 206 0.44 25.15 -9.88
C ARG A 206 0.44 26.18 -8.77
#